data_9ff6fa3b07a610561382ed70da509df4
#
_entry.id   9ff6fa3b07a610561382ed70da509df4
#
_cell.length_a   1.000
_cell.length_b   1.000
_cell.length_c   1.000
_cell.angle_alpha   90.00
_cell.angle_beta   90.00
_cell.angle_gamma   90.00
#
_symmetry.space_group_name_H-M   'P 1'
#
loop_
_entity.id
_entity.type
_entity.pdbx_description
1 polymer ?
#
loop_
_entity_poly.entity_id
_entity_poly.type
_entity_poly.pdbx_seq_one_letter_code
_entity_poly.pdbx_strand_id
1 'polypeptide(L)'
;DFSGVAAAPWVGLPIVWDDTVFALFGPQFDSGLATTAIITIMPLAFATMIEHIGDISAIGSTCERNYIADPGLHRTLLGDGLATILASLFGAPANTTYGENTGVLALTRVFDPHVIRIAACCAIVLSFCPKFAAVIAAMPACVIGGVSLVLYGMISAVGVRNLIENQVDFQNNRNVLVAALVLVLSLG
;
A
#
# COMPACT_ATOMS: atom_id res chain seq x y z
N ASP A 1 6.86 -0.85 25.63
CA ASP A 1 7.67 0.11 26.33
C ASP A 1 7.30 1.54 25.88
N PHE A 2 6.76 2.34 26.81
CA PHE A 2 6.32 3.71 26.51
C PHE A 2 7.40 4.78 26.80
N SER A 3 8.59 4.37 27.16
CA SER A 3 9.70 5.31 27.44
C SER A 3 10.07 6.15 26.21
N GLY A 4 10.06 5.53 25.02
CA GLY A 4 10.29 6.22 23.76
C GLY A 4 9.22 7.26 23.41
N VAL A 5 7.96 7.02 23.81
CA VAL A 5 6.85 7.97 23.60
C VAL A 5 7.03 9.22 24.48
N ALA A 6 7.50 9.04 25.73
CA ALA A 6 7.73 10.15 26.63
C ALA A 6 8.89 11.04 26.14
N ALA A 7 9.94 10.43 25.58
CA ALA A 7 11.12 11.13 25.08
C ALA A 7 10.92 11.79 23.69
N ALA A 8 9.96 11.34 22.90
CA ALA A 8 9.72 11.85 21.56
C ALA A 8 9.22 13.30 21.56
N PRO A 9 9.75 14.18 20.70
CA PRO A 9 9.27 15.55 20.57
C PRO A 9 7.87 15.61 19.94
N TRP A 10 7.16 16.72 20.20
CA TRP A 10 5.84 16.94 19.63
C TRP A 10 5.88 17.36 18.16
N VAL A 11 6.96 18.04 17.77
CA VAL A 11 7.15 18.54 16.40
C VAL A 11 8.53 18.14 15.90
N GLY A 12 8.60 17.59 14.71
CA GLY A 12 9.84 17.19 14.05
C GLY A 12 9.64 17.04 12.55
N LEU A 13 10.73 17.06 11.80
CA LEU A 13 10.69 16.78 10.38
C LEU A 13 10.64 15.24 10.17
N PRO A 14 9.70 14.72 9.39
CA PRO A 14 9.59 13.29 9.11
C PRO A 14 10.59 12.83 8.02
N ILE A 15 11.76 13.45 7.96
CA ILE A 15 12.77 13.20 6.92
C ILE A 15 14.10 12.93 7.61
N VAL A 16 14.65 11.75 7.34
CA VAL A 16 16.03 11.39 7.71
C VAL A 16 16.88 11.57 6.47
N TRP A 17 17.75 12.57 6.44
CA TRP A 17 18.53 12.94 5.26
C TRP A 17 19.41 11.79 4.74
N ASP A 18 19.94 10.98 5.64
CA ASP A 18 20.81 9.84 5.28
C ASP A 18 20.04 8.72 4.56
N ASP A 19 18.72 8.64 4.73
CA ASP A 19 17.85 7.66 4.08
C ASP A 19 17.28 8.18 2.74
N THR A 20 17.47 9.44 2.43
CA THR A 20 16.95 10.03 1.18
C THR A 20 17.80 9.64 -0.04
N VAL A 21 17.18 9.64 -1.23
CA VAL A 21 17.90 9.44 -2.49
C VAL A 21 19.05 10.44 -2.67
N PHE A 22 18.95 11.61 -2.09
CA PHE A 22 20.00 12.64 -2.17
C PHE A 22 21.30 12.23 -1.46
N ALA A 23 21.22 11.41 -0.42
CA ALA A 23 22.39 10.86 0.26
C ALA A 23 23.13 9.83 -0.61
N LEU A 24 22.45 9.17 -1.53
CA LEU A 24 23.07 8.21 -2.47
C LEU A 24 24.09 8.87 -3.43
N PHE A 25 23.92 10.14 -3.74
CA PHE A 25 24.86 10.89 -4.60
C PHE A 25 26.08 11.40 -3.84
N GLY A 26 26.27 10.99 -2.58
CA GLY A 26 27.45 11.28 -1.76
C GLY A 26 28.68 10.44 -2.16
N PRO A 27 29.80 10.66 -1.46
CA PRO A 27 31.08 9.98 -1.76
C PRO A 27 31.05 8.46 -1.53
N GLN A 28 29.98 7.91 -0.96
CA GLN A 28 29.78 6.48 -0.72
C GLN A 28 28.89 5.80 -1.79
N PHE A 29 28.62 6.47 -2.91
CA PHE A 29 27.80 5.90 -3.96
C PHE A 29 28.44 4.66 -4.58
N ASP A 30 27.82 3.50 -4.35
CA ASP A 30 28.21 2.24 -4.99
C ASP A 30 27.29 1.95 -6.18
N SER A 31 27.85 2.10 -7.38
CA SER A 31 27.13 1.84 -8.63
C SER A 31 26.72 0.37 -8.79
N GLY A 32 27.50 -0.56 -8.21
CA GLY A 32 27.21 -1.99 -8.25
C GLY A 32 25.98 -2.33 -7.40
N LEU A 33 25.93 -1.78 -6.20
CA LEU A 33 24.78 -1.92 -5.30
C LEU A 33 23.50 -1.29 -5.91
N ALA A 34 23.62 -0.09 -6.48
CA ALA A 34 22.51 0.60 -7.13
C ALA A 34 21.96 -0.20 -8.31
N THR A 35 22.83 -0.73 -9.16
CA THR A 35 22.43 -1.57 -10.31
C THR A 35 21.72 -2.84 -9.85
N THR A 36 22.26 -3.51 -8.83
CA THR A 36 21.66 -4.72 -8.27
C THR A 36 20.28 -4.43 -7.69
N ALA A 37 20.14 -3.34 -6.95
CA ALA A 37 18.85 -2.90 -6.39
C ALA A 37 17.81 -2.63 -7.49
N ILE A 38 18.20 -1.92 -8.56
CA ILE A 38 17.30 -1.64 -9.69
C ILE A 38 16.84 -2.93 -10.36
N ILE A 39 17.76 -3.85 -10.68
CA ILE A 39 17.43 -5.12 -11.34
C ILE A 39 16.52 -5.98 -10.46
N THR A 40 16.70 -5.93 -9.15
CA THR A 40 15.91 -6.73 -8.20
C THR A 40 14.52 -6.14 -7.99
N ILE A 41 14.41 -4.81 -7.86
CA ILE A 41 13.15 -4.13 -7.50
C ILE A 41 12.27 -3.84 -8.72
N MET A 42 12.87 -3.54 -9.88
CA MET A 42 12.12 -3.19 -11.10
C MET A 42 11.04 -4.22 -11.50
N PRO A 43 11.28 -5.55 -11.44
CA PRO A 43 10.23 -6.53 -11.75
C PRO A 43 9.04 -6.50 -10.79
N LEU A 44 9.23 -6.06 -9.53
CA LEU A 44 8.13 -5.93 -8.56
C LEU A 44 7.11 -4.87 -8.97
N ALA A 45 7.52 -3.87 -9.78
CA ALA A 45 6.60 -2.87 -10.31
C ALA A 45 5.45 -3.49 -11.14
N PHE A 46 5.67 -4.60 -11.83
CA PHE A 46 4.60 -5.30 -12.55
C PHE A 46 3.59 -5.93 -11.57
N ALA A 47 4.05 -6.43 -10.43
CA ALA A 47 3.17 -7.00 -9.41
C ALA A 47 2.26 -5.90 -8.82
N THR A 48 2.84 -4.75 -8.45
CA THR A 48 2.05 -3.62 -7.92
C THR A 48 1.08 -3.03 -8.95
N MET A 49 1.43 -3.02 -10.25
CA MET A 49 0.51 -2.62 -11.31
C MET A 49 -0.71 -3.55 -11.40
N ILE A 50 -0.48 -4.86 -11.30
CA ILE A 50 -1.57 -5.86 -11.36
C ILE A 50 -2.45 -5.74 -10.10
N GLU A 51 -1.85 -5.56 -8.93
CA GLU A 51 -2.55 -5.29 -7.68
C GLU A 51 -3.43 -4.03 -7.79
N HIS A 52 -2.87 -2.93 -8.26
CA HIS A 52 -3.60 -1.68 -8.47
C HIS A 52 -4.82 -1.85 -9.38
N ILE A 53 -4.71 -2.62 -10.47
CA ILE A 53 -5.85 -2.92 -11.36
C ILE A 53 -6.96 -3.65 -10.59
N GLY A 54 -6.58 -4.62 -9.75
CA GLY A 54 -7.51 -5.35 -8.90
C GLY A 54 -8.22 -4.44 -7.90
N ASP A 55 -7.47 -3.57 -7.23
CA ASP A 55 -8.01 -2.62 -6.25
C ASP A 55 -8.95 -1.59 -6.89
N ILE A 56 -8.58 -1.03 -8.05
CA ILE A 56 -9.45 -0.11 -8.79
C ILE A 56 -10.74 -0.78 -9.22
N SER A 57 -10.69 -2.06 -9.60
CA SER A 57 -11.88 -2.85 -9.91
C SER A 57 -12.76 -3.05 -8.66
N ALA A 58 -12.15 -3.40 -7.52
CA ALA A 58 -12.85 -3.60 -6.25
C ALA A 58 -13.49 -2.30 -5.73
N ILE A 59 -12.75 -1.17 -5.80
CA ILE A 59 -13.28 0.16 -5.45
C ILE A 59 -14.42 0.54 -6.39
N GLY A 60 -14.27 0.28 -7.68
CA GLY A 60 -15.31 0.54 -8.68
C GLY A 60 -16.60 -0.21 -8.39
N SER A 61 -16.50 -1.48 -8.04
CA SER A 61 -17.62 -2.31 -7.62
C SER A 61 -18.28 -1.80 -6.32
N THR A 62 -17.46 -1.38 -5.35
CA THR A 62 -17.94 -0.86 -4.05
C THR A 62 -18.65 0.48 -4.18
N CYS A 63 -18.12 1.37 -5.04
CA CYS A 63 -18.68 2.72 -5.25
C CYS A 63 -19.73 2.78 -6.38
N GLU A 64 -20.03 1.65 -7.02
CA GLU A 64 -20.92 1.56 -8.19
C GLU A 64 -20.50 2.50 -9.34
N ARG A 65 -19.17 2.64 -9.53
CA ARG A 65 -18.57 3.50 -10.57
C ARG A 65 -17.47 2.76 -11.31
N ASN A 66 -17.38 3.00 -12.61
CA ASN A 66 -16.32 2.40 -13.44
C ASN A 66 -15.09 3.32 -13.49
N TYR A 67 -14.20 3.21 -12.51
CA TYR A 67 -12.97 3.99 -12.45
C TYR A 67 -11.92 3.54 -13.48
N ILE A 68 -12.09 2.37 -14.09
CA ILE A 68 -11.23 1.91 -15.19
C ILE A 68 -11.50 2.74 -16.46
N ALA A 69 -12.78 3.12 -16.68
CA ALA A 69 -13.17 3.94 -17.82
C ALA A 69 -12.99 5.45 -17.54
N ASP A 70 -13.44 5.92 -16.37
CA ASP A 70 -13.36 7.33 -15.96
C ASP A 70 -12.96 7.45 -14.48
N PRO A 71 -11.80 8.04 -14.19
CA PRO A 71 -10.89 8.85 -15.00
C PRO A 71 -9.93 8.08 -15.92
N GLY A 72 -9.98 6.76 -15.91
CA GLY A 72 -9.16 5.89 -16.71
C GLY A 72 -7.96 5.32 -15.95
N LEU A 73 -7.71 4.02 -16.17
CA LEU A 73 -6.66 3.27 -15.48
C LEU A 73 -5.26 3.88 -15.63
N HIS A 74 -4.96 4.50 -16.78
CA HIS A 74 -3.68 5.18 -17.01
C HIS A 74 -3.45 6.34 -16.03
N ARG A 75 -4.51 7.06 -15.63
CA ARG A 75 -4.39 8.18 -14.68
C ARG A 75 -4.21 7.70 -13.25
N THR A 76 -4.90 6.63 -12.88
CA THR A 76 -4.77 6.07 -11.54
C THR A 76 -3.39 5.43 -11.35
N LEU A 77 -2.87 4.70 -12.34
CA LEU A 77 -1.51 4.16 -12.34
C LEU A 77 -0.43 5.24 -12.32
N LEU A 78 -0.62 6.34 -13.07
CA LEU A 78 0.29 7.48 -13.00
C LEU A 78 0.29 8.13 -11.62
N GLY A 79 -0.87 8.26 -11.00
CA GLY A 79 -0.99 8.81 -9.64
C GLY A 79 -0.24 7.96 -8.62
N ASP A 80 -0.42 6.65 -8.66
CA ASP A 80 0.24 5.70 -7.78
C ASP A 80 1.77 5.69 -8.00
N GLY A 81 2.21 5.64 -9.26
CA GLY A 81 3.63 5.70 -9.61
C GLY A 81 4.30 7.01 -9.19
N LEU A 82 3.64 8.17 -9.37
CA LEU A 82 4.16 9.46 -8.92
C LEU A 82 4.23 9.54 -7.39
N ALA A 83 3.24 8.99 -6.69
CA ALA A 83 3.25 8.92 -5.23
C ALA A 83 4.45 8.09 -4.73
N THR A 84 4.70 6.93 -5.37
CA THR A 84 5.84 6.06 -5.06
C THR A 84 7.18 6.76 -5.33
N ILE A 85 7.31 7.48 -6.44
CA ILE A 85 8.51 8.26 -6.76
C ILE A 85 8.75 9.34 -5.70
N LEU A 86 7.71 10.09 -5.33
CA LEU A 86 7.82 11.12 -4.30
C LEU A 86 8.18 10.52 -2.94
N ALA A 87 7.55 9.42 -2.56
CA ALA A 87 7.86 8.73 -1.30
C ALA A 87 9.34 8.28 -1.26
N SER A 88 9.82 7.67 -2.33
CA SER A 88 11.19 7.17 -2.42
C SER A 88 12.24 8.28 -2.44
N LEU A 89 11.94 9.46 -2.98
CA LEU A 89 12.83 10.63 -2.91
C LEU A 89 13.13 11.03 -1.46
N PHE A 90 12.18 10.84 -0.56
CA PHE A 90 12.32 11.16 0.86
C PHE A 90 12.71 9.96 1.73
N GLY A 91 13.14 8.85 1.12
CA GLY A 91 13.62 7.66 1.85
C GLY A 91 12.49 6.75 2.36
N ALA A 92 11.25 6.98 1.96
CA ALA A 92 10.17 6.07 2.30
C ALA A 92 10.17 4.82 1.39
N PRO A 93 9.66 3.68 1.89
CA PRO A 93 9.50 2.48 1.07
C PRO A 93 8.54 2.71 -0.09
N ALA A 94 8.59 1.82 -1.09
CA ALA A 94 7.64 1.85 -2.20
C ALA A 94 6.20 1.84 -1.67
N ASN A 95 5.40 2.76 -2.18
CA ASN A 95 3.99 2.90 -1.81
C ASN A 95 3.12 2.21 -2.87
N THR A 96 1.97 1.70 -2.46
CA THR A 96 0.96 1.11 -3.34
C THR A 96 -0.44 1.43 -2.82
N THR A 97 -1.45 1.08 -3.59
CA THR A 97 -2.85 1.21 -3.20
C THR A 97 -3.15 0.23 -2.06
N TYR A 98 -3.85 0.70 -1.01
CA TYR A 98 -4.26 -0.13 0.12
C TYR A 98 -5.69 -0.64 -0.08
N GLY A 99 -5.82 -1.89 -0.52
CA GLY A 99 -7.10 -2.55 -0.75
C GLY A 99 -7.96 -2.68 0.51
N GLU A 100 -7.34 -2.73 1.70
CA GLU A 100 -8.04 -2.79 3.00
C GLU A 100 -8.96 -1.58 3.23
N ASN A 101 -8.59 -0.42 2.72
CA ASN A 101 -9.40 0.79 2.84
C ASN A 101 -10.72 0.68 2.06
N THR A 102 -10.80 -0.17 1.05
CA THR A 102 -12.05 -0.47 0.34
C THR A 102 -13.08 -1.09 1.26
N GLY A 103 -12.65 -1.92 2.22
CA GLY A 103 -13.52 -2.45 3.27
C GLY A 103 -14.11 -1.36 4.17
N VAL A 104 -13.29 -0.36 4.51
CA VAL A 104 -13.76 0.82 5.29
C VAL A 104 -14.76 1.65 4.49
N LEU A 105 -14.51 1.87 3.19
CA LEU A 105 -15.45 2.56 2.31
C LEU A 105 -16.80 1.82 2.24
N ALA A 106 -16.79 0.50 2.12
CA ALA A 106 -17.99 -0.32 2.09
C ALA A 106 -18.80 -0.23 3.41
N LEU A 107 -18.11 -0.18 4.55
CA LEU A 107 -18.74 -0.08 5.87
C LEU A 107 -19.32 1.32 6.13
N THR A 108 -18.55 2.36 5.81
CA THR A 108 -18.94 3.76 6.08
C THR A 108 -19.89 4.33 5.04
N ARG A 109 -19.90 3.76 3.83
CA ARG A 109 -20.60 4.25 2.64
C ARG A 109 -20.26 5.70 2.28
N VAL A 110 -19.05 6.14 2.63
CA VAL A 110 -18.55 7.48 2.32
C VAL A 110 -17.65 7.37 1.08
N PHE A 111 -18.20 7.68 -0.08
CA PHE A 111 -17.51 7.54 -1.39
C PHE A 111 -17.03 8.87 -1.96
N ASP A 112 -17.08 9.96 -1.19
CA ASP A 112 -16.64 11.27 -1.66
C ASP A 112 -15.10 11.36 -1.64
N PRO A 113 -14.45 11.60 -2.80
CA PRO A 113 -13.00 11.76 -2.88
C PRO A 113 -12.45 12.93 -2.04
N HIS A 114 -13.29 13.93 -1.70
CA HIS A 114 -12.86 15.04 -0.85
C HIS A 114 -12.53 14.59 0.57
N VAL A 115 -13.28 13.63 1.10
CA VAL A 115 -13.00 13.05 2.43
C VAL A 115 -11.64 12.37 2.44
N ILE A 116 -11.31 11.62 1.39
CA ILE A 116 -10.01 10.95 1.26
C ILE A 116 -8.86 11.97 1.13
N ARG A 117 -9.08 13.08 0.39
CA ARG A 117 -8.08 14.16 0.31
C ARG A 117 -7.85 14.83 1.66
N ILE A 118 -8.90 15.08 2.42
CA ILE A 118 -8.79 15.65 3.78
C ILE A 118 -8.04 14.67 4.69
N ALA A 119 -8.35 13.38 4.62
CA ALA A 119 -7.64 12.35 5.37
C ALA A 119 -6.15 12.32 5.03
N ALA A 120 -5.79 12.42 3.75
CA ALA A 120 -4.40 12.52 3.32
C ALA A 120 -3.70 13.78 3.87
N CYS A 121 -4.37 14.93 3.84
CA CYS A 121 -3.84 16.16 4.46
C CYS A 121 -3.63 15.99 5.97
N CYS A 122 -4.56 15.36 6.67
CA CYS A 122 -4.41 15.05 8.10
C CYS A 122 -3.23 14.11 8.35
N ALA A 123 -3.03 13.09 7.51
CA ALA A 123 -1.90 12.18 7.63
C ALA A 123 -0.56 12.92 7.44
N ILE A 124 -0.47 13.85 6.47
CA ILE A 124 0.70 14.70 6.28
C ILE A 124 0.97 15.55 7.53
N VAL A 125 -0.04 16.17 8.11
CA VAL A 125 0.11 16.96 9.33
C VAL A 125 0.58 16.08 10.51
N LEU A 126 0.02 14.88 10.66
CA LEU A 126 0.40 13.93 11.70
C LEU A 126 1.83 13.41 11.52
N SER A 127 2.36 13.36 10.30
CA SER A 127 3.74 12.94 10.04
C SER A 127 4.79 13.88 10.66
N PHE A 128 4.44 15.15 10.90
CA PHE A 128 5.29 16.11 11.60
C PHE A 128 5.26 15.95 13.13
N CYS A 129 4.55 14.94 13.63
CA CYS A 129 4.48 14.65 15.06
C CYS A 129 5.21 13.32 15.37
N PRO A 130 6.52 13.34 15.69
CA PRO A 130 7.28 12.12 16.02
C PRO A 130 6.69 11.36 17.21
N LYS A 131 6.01 12.05 18.11
CA LYS A 131 5.31 11.44 19.25
C LYS A 131 4.20 10.49 18.79
N PHE A 132 3.48 10.84 17.73
CA PHE A 132 2.47 9.96 17.14
C PHE A 132 3.10 8.68 16.55
N ALA A 133 4.21 8.83 15.83
CA ALA A 133 4.98 7.70 15.31
C ALA A 133 5.51 6.80 16.44
N ALA A 134 6.01 7.41 17.54
CA ALA A 134 6.47 6.67 18.71
C ALA A 134 5.34 5.89 19.41
N VAL A 135 4.12 6.42 19.46
CA VAL A 135 2.94 5.67 19.97
C VAL A 135 2.65 4.44 19.12
N ILE A 136 2.69 4.58 17.80
CA ILE A 136 2.48 3.44 16.88
C ILE A 136 3.59 2.40 17.06
N ALA A 137 4.86 2.84 17.12
CA ALA A 137 6.01 1.96 17.32
C ALA A 137 6.02 1.27 18.70
N ALA A 138 5.39 1.86 19.72
CA ALA A 138 5.27 1.29 21.05
C ALA A 138 4.20 0.20 21.16
N MET A 139 3.40 -0.03 20.13
CA MET A 139 2.38 -1.08 20.13
C MET A 139 3.04 -2.46 20.26
N PRO A 140 2.50 -3.34 21.13
CA PRO A 140 3.02 -4.69 21.28
C PRO A 140 2.88 -5.49 19.98
N ALA A 141 3.89 -6.30 19.65
CA ALA A 141 3.90 -7.12 18.44
C ALA A 141 2.67 -8.09 18.36
N CYS A 142 2.16 -8.55 19.49
CA CYS A 142 0.96 -9.39 19.52
C CYS A 142 -0.30 -8.63 19.05
N VAL A 143 -0.41 -7.33 19.33
CA VAL A 143 -1.53 -6.50 18.83
C VAL A 143 -1.41 -6.32 17.33
N ILE A 144 -0.20 -5.95 16.87
CA ILE A 144 0.09 -5.79 15.43
C ILE A 144 -0.18 -7.10 14.70
N GLY A 145 0.30 -8.23 15.22
CA GLY A 145 0.06 -9.55 14.62
C GLY A 145 -1.43 -9.93 14.57
N GLY A 146 -2.19 -9.61 15.63
CA GLY A 146 -3.65 -9.84 15.63
C GLY A 146 -4.39 -9.01 14.60
N VAL A 147 -4.05 -7.72 14.48
CA VAL A 147 -4.62 -6.82 13.46
C VAL A 147 -4.24 -7.29 12.05
N SER A 148 -2.97 -7.64 11.83
CA SER A 148 -2.49 -8.14 10.53
C SER A 148 -3.22 -9.41 10.09
N LEU A 149 -3.50 -10.33 11.02
CA LEU A 149 -4.25 -11.56 10.73
C LEU A 149 -5.67 -11.25 10.25
N VAL A 150 -6.34 -10.28 10.87
CA VAL A 150 -7.67 -9.84 10.43
C VAL A 150 -7.60 -9.18 9.06
N LEU A 151 -6.60 -8.32 8.83
CA LEU A 151 -6.41 -7.63 7.55
C LEU A 151 -6.16 -8.63 6.42
N TYR A 152 -5.26 -9.60 6.60
CA TYR A 152 -5.01 -10.65 5.61
C TYR A 152 -6.27 -11.50 5.33
N GLY A 153 -7.06 -11.77 6.37
CA GLY A 153 -8.37 -12.43 6.19
C GLY A 153 -9.32 -11.61 5.33
N MET A 154 -9.38 -10.28 5.53
CA MET A 154 -10.18 -9.37 4.73
C MET A 154 -9.70 -9.29 3.28
N ILE A 155 -8.40 -9.18 3.05
CA ILE A 155 -7.80 -9.16 1.70
C ILE A 155 -8.17 -10.47 0.96
N SER A 156 -8.02 -11.60 1.63
CA SER A 156 -8.38 -12.91 1.06
C SER A 156 -9.87 -12.99 0.72
N ALA A 157 -10.74 -12.47 1.58
CA ALA A 157 -12.18 -12.42 1.34
C ALA A 157 -12.54 -11.54 0.13
N VAL A 158 -11.87 -10.38 -0.03
CA VAL A 158 -12.03 -9.51 -1.20
C VAL A 158 -11.56 -10.21 -2.47
N GLY A 159 -10.43 -10.93 -2.42
CA GLY A 159 -9.95 -11.75 -3.53
C GLY A 159 -10.96 -12.81 -3.97
N VAL A 160 -11.51 -13.57 -3.01
CA VAL A 160 -12.56 -14.57 -3.28
C VAL A 160 -13.82 -13.91 -3.84
N ARG A 161 -14.25 -12.78 -3.30
CA ARG A 161 -15.38 -12.02 -3.80
C ARG A 161 -15.18 -11.61 -5.26
N ASN A 162 -14.00 -11.12 -5.62
CA ASN A 162 -13.65 -10.75 -6.98
C ASN A 162 -13.75 -11.93 -7.96
N LEU A 163 -13.31 -13.13 -7.54
CA LEU A 163 -13.47 -14.36 -8.33
C LEU A 163 -14.95 -14.70 -8.57
N ILE A 164 -15.80 -14.52 -7.57
CA ILE A 164 -17.25 -14.79 -7.65
C ILE A 164 -17.94 -13.75 -8.55
N GLU A 165 -17.68 -12.47 -8.37
CA GLU A 165 -18.27 -11.39 -9.16
C GLU A 165 -17.92 -11.49 -10.65
N ASN A 166 -16.70 -11.92 -10.98
CA ASN A 166 -16.26 -12.17 -12.34
C ASN A 166 -16.64 -13.56 -12.88
N GLN A 167 -17.41 -14.33 -12.10
CA GLN A 167 -17.92 -15.66 -12.52
C GLN A 167 -16.82 -16.57 -13.07
N VAL A 168 -15.67 -16.59 -12.39
CA VAL A 168 -14.54 -17.44 -12.81
C VAL A 168 -14.94 -18.89 -12.81
N ASP A 169 -14.84 -19.54 -13.97
CA ASP A 169 -15.19 -20.96 -14.14
C ASP A 169 -14.12 -21.85 -13.51
N PHE A 170 -14.44 -22.43 -12.36
CA PHE A 170 -13.60 -23.41 -11.67
C PHE A 170 -13.73 -24.86 -12.18
N GLN A 171 -14.58 -25.12 -13.17
CA GLN A 171 -14.55 -26.42 -13.87
C GLN A 171 -13.34 -26.51 -14.82
N ASN A 172 -12.79 -25.36 -15.19
CA ASN A 172 -11.55 -25.30 -15.95
C ASN A 172 -10.34 -25.51 -15.05
N ASN A 173 -9.64 -26.62 -15.24
CA ASN A 173 -8.44 -27.00 -14.46
C ASN A 173 -7.35 -25.91 -14.45
N ARG A 174 -7.23 -25.11 -15.49
CA ARG A 174 -6.28 -24.00 -15.56
C ARG A 174 -6.61 -22.95 -14.52
N ASN A 175 -7.88 -22.57 -14.38
CA ASN A 175 -8.32 -21.55 -13.41
C ASN A 175 -8.13 -22.05 -11.99
N VAL A 176 -8.44 -23.31 -11.73
CA VAL A 176 -8.20 -23.96 -10.45
C VAL A 176 -6.72 -23.95 -10.09
N LEU A 177 -5.86 -24.33 -11.02
CA LEU A 177 -4.41 -24.37 -10.81
C LEU A 177 -3.85 -22.98 -10.51
N VAL A 178 -4.24 -21.97 -11.28
CA VAL A 178 -3.80 -20.58 -11.08
C VAL A 178 -4.27 -20.06 -9.73
N ALA A 179 -5.53 -20.24 -9.38
CA ALA A 179 -6.07 -19.82 -8.08
C ALA A 179 -5.35 -20.52 -6.92
N ALA A 180 -5.12 -21.84 -7.03
CA ALA A 180 -4.41 -22.61 -6.02
C ALA A 180 -2.97 -22.11 -5.84
N LEU A 181 -2.24 -21.87 -6.93
CA LEU A 181 -0.87 -21.34 -6.88
C LEU A 181 -0.83 -19.96 -6.23
N VAL A 182 -1.74 -19.04 -6.61
CA VAL A 182 -1.81 -17.71 -6.03
C VAL A 182 -2.05 -17.79 -4.52
N LEU A 183 -3.04 -18.59 -4.08
CA LEU A 183 -3.37 -18.73 -2.66
C LEU A 183 -2.23 -19.36 -1.86
N VAL A 184 -1.58 -20.39 -2.39
CA VAL A 184 -0.47 -21.07 -1.69
C VAL A 184 0.77 -20.18 -1.60
N LEU A 185 1.14 -19.51 -2.71
CA LEU A 185 2.33 -18.64 -2.74
C LEU A 185 2.14 -17.35 -1.93
N SER A 186 0.90 -16.91 -1.70
CA SER A 186 0.63 -15.74 -0.86
C SER A 186 0.72 -16.03 0.64
N LEU A 187 0.62 -17.29 1.04
CA LEU A 187 0.68 -17.71 2.45
C LEU A 187 2.10 -18.15 2.89
N GLY A 188 3.00 -18.39 1.97
CA GLY A 188 4.30 -18.96 2.22
C GLY A 188 5.46 -18.14 2.01
#